data_fbc1f1b371192fd79827a8bad8f197e8
#
_entry.id   fbc1f1b371192fd79827a8bad8f197e8
#
_cell.length_a   1.000
_cell.length_b   1.000
_cell.length_c   1.000
_cell.angle_alpha   90.00
_cell.angle_beta   90.00
_cell.angle_gamma   90.00
#
_symmetry.space_group_name_H-M   'P 1'
#
loop_
_entity.id
_entity.type
_entity.pdbx_description
1 polymer ?
#
loop_
_entity_poly.entity_id
_entity_poly.type
_entity_poly.pdbx_seq_one_letter_code
_entity_poly.pdbx_strand_id
1 'polypeptide(L)'
;MIAAVDEGRTSGTADRPTGAVATGLTAKGLEVRLVDYDGDREVEAPSEYDEFPPGPRVLPPGLGRFHVELVDAAGASAVAGQVTWHLEFYGPNTGSRAWNIGIGLAPASRGHGVGTVAQRLLAEWLLATTDVDRIEASTDVTNVAEQRALEKAGFTREGVLRGAQERLDGRHDLYSYSLLRADV
;
A
#
# COMPACT_ATOMS: atom_id res chain seq x y z
N MET A 1 17.62 -22.04 23.63
CA MET A 1 18.76 -21.90 22.73
C MET A 1 18.16 -21.50 21.38
N ILE A 2 18.06 -20.20 21.13
CA ILE A 2 17.49 -19.64 19.89
C ILE A 2 18.65 -19.51 18.91
N ALA A 3 18.58 -20.24 17.81
CA ALA A 3 19.59 -20.18 16.76
C ALA A 3 19.48 -18.80 16.06
N ALA A 4 20.62 -18.13 15.95
CA ALA A 4 20.76 -16.90 15.19
C ALA A 4 20.48 -17.18 13.72
N VAL A 5 19.57 -16.41 13.12
CA VAL A 5 19.36 -16.40 11.68
C VAL A 5 20.49 -15.59 11.05
N ASP A 6 21.27 -16.26 10.22
CA ASP A 6 22.36 -15.67 9.44
C ASP A 6 21.80 -14.62 8.48
N GLU A 7 22.17 -13.36 8.72
CA GLU A 7 21.89 -12.25 7.80
C GLU A 7 22.82 -12.37 6.58
N GLY A 8 22.44 -13.21 5.63
CA GLY A 8 23.04 -13.28 4.30
C GLY A 8 22.82 -11.97 3.54
N ARG A 9 23.75 -11.05 3.73
CA ARG A 9 23.89 -9.78 3.01
C ARG A 9 24.21 -10.06 1.54
N THR A 10 23.21 -10.09 0.68
CA THR A 10 23.43 -9.96 -0.76
C THR A 10 23.34 -8.49 -1.16
N SER A 11 24.47 -7.79 -1.07
CA SER A 11 24.70 -6.53 -1.77
C SER A 11 24.83 -6.82 -3.27
N GLY A 12 23.70 -6.79 -3.96
CA GLY A 12 23.65 -6.73 -5.41
C GLY A 12 23.02 -5.41 -5.79
N THR A 13 23.80 -4.33 -5.79
CA THR A 13 23.47 -3.11 -6.55
C THR A 13 23.62 -3.44 -8.03
N ALA A 14 22.69 -4.20 -8.59
CA ALA A 14 22.45 -4.20 -10.01
C ALA A 14 21.82 -2.84 -10.34
N ASP A 15 22.47 -2.14 -11.24
CA ASP A 15 22.01 -0.91 -11.90
C ASP A 15 20.58 -1.16 -12.44
N ARG A 16 19.55 -0.89 -11.59
CA ARG A 16 18.17 -0.94 -12.03
C ARG A 16 17.92 0.35 -12.80
N PRO A 17 17.47 0.25 -14.05
CA PRO A 17 17.07 1.45 -14.76
C PRO A 17 16.05 2.20 -13.90
N THR A 18 16.14 3.52 -13.87
CA THR A 18 15.18 4.46 -13.29
C THR A 18 13.83 4.35 -14.01
N GLY A 19 13.16 3.20 -13.85
CA GLY A 19 11.92 2.83 -14.53
C GLY A 19 10.82 2.49 -13.54
N ALA A 20 9.59 2.67 -13.97
CA ALA A 20 8.43 2.24 -13.22
C ALA A 20 8.46 0.73 -13.01
N VAL A 21 8.18 0.25 -11.78
CA VAL A 21 8.01 -1.17 -11.46
C VAL A 21 6.64 -1.69 -11.91
N ALA A 22 5.65 -0.79 -12.00
CA ALA A 22 4.31 -1.08 -12.50
C ALA A 22 3.68 0.20 -13.08
N THR A 23 2.82 0.05 -14.08
CA THR A 23 2.14 1.16 -14.78
C THR A 23 0.70 0.78 -15.10
N GLY A 24 -0.22 1.72 -14.96
CA GLY A 24 -1.63 1.55 -15.29
C GLY A 24 -2.31 2.87 -15.63
N LEU A 25 -3.54 2.79 -16.13
CA LEU A 25 -4.34 3.96 -16.51
C LEU A 25 -5.58 4.07 -15.64
N THR A 26 -5.91 5.27 -15.21
CA THR A 26 -7.23 5.55 -14.60
C THR A 26 -8.32 5.50 -15.69
N ALA A 27 -9.58 5.41 -15.27
CA ALA A 27 -10.72 5.49 -16.20
C ALA A 27 -10.79 6.81 -17.00
N LYS A 28 -10.06 7.85 -16.57
CA LYS A 28 -9.92 9.14 -17.25
C LYS A 28 -8.67 9.22 -18.12
N GLY A 29 -7.93 8.12 -18.29
CA GLY A 29 -6.73 8.05 -19.10
C GLY A 29 -5.48 8.65 -18.48
N LEU A 30 -5.47 8.96 -17.16
CA LEU A 30 -4.26 9.40 -16.47
C LEU A 30 -3.35 8.19 -16.25
N GLU A 31 -2.09 8.30 -16.65
CA GLU A 31 -1.10 7.27 -16.40
C GLU A 31 -0.59 7.35 -14.97
N VAL A 32 -0.64 6.22 -14.26
CA VAL A 32 -0.17 6.03 -12.89
C VAL A 32 1.01 5.08 -12.93
N ARG A 33 2.13 5.45 -12.30
CA ARG A 33 3.31 4.60 -12.16
C ARG A 33 3.62 4.35 -10.70
N LEU A 34 4.07 3.14 -10.37
CA LEU A 34 4.77 2.84 -9.14
C LEU A 34 6.26 2.86 -9.45
N VAL A 35 7.02 3.65 -8.70
CA VAL A 35 8.47 3.78 -8.87
C VAL A 35 9.17 3.58 -7.53
N ASP A 36 10.43 3.18 -7.56
CA ASP A 36 11.23 2.97 -6.35
C ASP A 36 11.21 4.24 -5.48
N TYR A 37 11.03 4.04 -4.17
CA TYR A 37 11.05 5.13 -3.20
C TYR A 37 12.50 5.57 -2.94
N ASP A 38 12.79 6.84 -3.15
CA ASP A 38 14.13 7.42 -3.00
C ASP A 38 14.32 8.28 -1.73
N GLY A 39 13.22 8.61 -1.03
CA GLY A 39 13.26 9.43 0.18
C GLY A 39 13.40 10.94 -0.06
N ASP A 40 13.74 11.36 -1.28
CA ASP A 40 14.03 12.77 -1.59
C ASP A 40 12.79 13.52 -2.12
N ARG A 41 11.78 12.78 -2.61
CA ARG A 41 10.58 13.34 -3.26
C ARG A 41 9.31 13.10 -2.43
N GLU A 42 9.38 13.40 -1.13
CA GLU A 42 8.19 13.25 -0.28
C GLU A 42 7.12 14.28 -0.62
N VAL A 43 5.86 13.82 -0.64
CA VAL A 43 4.68 14.66 -0.84
C VAL A 43 3.78 14.54 0.37
N GLU A 44 3.38 15.67 0.91
CA GLU A 44 2.43 15.70 2.02
C GLU A 44 1.08 15.11 1.59
N ALA A 45 0.64 14.10 2.32
CA ALA A 45 -0.61 13.39 2.11
C ALA A 45 -1.48 13.42 3.39
N PRO A 46 -1.82 14.62 3.93
CA PRO A 46 -2.58 14.73 5.17
C PRO A 46 -3.93 14.02 5.05
N SER A 47 -4.32 13.32 6.12
CA SER A 47 -5.59 12.61 6.19
C SER A 47 -6.15 12.70 7.60
N GLU A 48 -7.42 13.00 7.73
CA GLU A 48 -8.15 12.96 8.99
C GLU A 48 -8.19 11.55 9.61
N TYR A 49 -7.93 10.53 8.82
CA TYR A 49 -7.87 9.14 9.26
C TYR A 49 -6.51 8.73 9.82
N ASP A 50 -5.50 9.60 9.80
CA ASP A 50 -4.11 9.33 10.21
C ASP A 50 -3.66 10.19 11.41
N GLU A 51 -4.59 10.75 12.17
CA GLU A 51 -4.33 11.54 13.35
C GLU A 51 -4.10 10.66 14.59
N PHE A 52 -2.86 10.23 14.79
CA PHE A 52 -2.48 9.33 15.87
C PHE A 52 -1.95 10.07 17.10
N PRO A 53 -2.18 9.53 18.33
CA PRO A 53 -1.53 10.04 19.53
C PRO A 53 0.00 10.05 19.42
N PRO A 54 0.68 11.01 20.03
CA PRO A 54 2.13 10.99 20.10
C PRO A 54 2.62 9.79 20.90
N GLY A 55 3.70 9.16 20.45
CA GLY A 55 4.27 7.99 21.14
C GLY A 55 5.23 7.21 20.23
N PRO A 56 5.82 6.14 20.79
CA PRO A 56 6.70 5.28 19.99
C PRO A 56 5.90 4.60 18.87
N ARG A 57 6.47 4.63 17.66
CA ARG A 57 5.89 3.93 16.52
C ARG A 57 6.48 2.53 16.38
N VAL A 58 5.62 1.55 16.13
CA VAL A 58 6.03 0.19 15.81
C VAL A 58 6.24 0.12 14.30
N LEU A 59 7.43 -0.32 13.89
CA LEU A 59 7.69 -0.61 12.48
C LEU A 59 7.34 -2.09 12.24
N PRO A 60 6.35 -2.38 11.40
CA PRO A 60 5.99 -3.76 11.09
C PRO A 60 7.09 -4.43 10.23
N PRO A 61 7.19 -5.77 10.29
CA PRO A 61 8.18 -6.51 9.51
C PRO A 61 7.89 -6.41 8.01
N GLY A 62 8.94 -6.42 7.20
CA GLY A 62 8.82 -6.42 5.74
C GLY A 62 8.28 -5.11 5.16
N LEU A 63 8.38 -4.01 5.91
CA LEU A 63 7.91 -2.70 5.44
C LEU A 63 8.63 -2.30 4.16
N GLY A 64 7.84 -2.02 3.13
CA GLY A 64 8.31 -1.47 1.87
C GLY A 64 7.40 -0.34 1.39
N ARG A 65 7.87 0.41 0.40
CA ARG A 65 7.11 1.51 -0.21
C ARG A 65 7.55 1.80 -1.63
N PHE A 66 6.61 2.36 -2.40
CA PHE A 66 6.87 2.97 -3.70
C PHE A 66 6.30 4.39 -3.72
N HIS A 67 6.90 5.27 -4.53
CA HIS A 67 6.20 6.48 -4.95
C HIS A 67 5.08 6.13 -5.94
N VAL A 68 4.00 6.89 -5.86
CA VAL A 68 2.97 6.95 -6.89
C VAL A 68 3.23 8.18 -7.74
N GLU A 69 3.50 8.00 -9.01
CA GLU A 69 3.68 9.09 -9.97
C GLU A 69 2.50 9.20 -10.92
N LEU A 70 2.17 10.41 -11.30
CA LEU A 70 1.28 10.74 -12.41
C LEU A 70 2.10 11.25 -13.58
N VAL A 71 1.78 10.78 -14.77
CA VAL A 71 2.41 11.23 -16.01
C VAL A 71 1.41 12.09 -16.78
N ASP A 72 1.83 13.26 -17.18
CA ASP A 72 1.03 14.18 -17.96
C ASP A 72 1.08 13.83 -19.47
N ALA A 73 0.28 14.53 -20.26
CA ALA A 73 0.20 14.32 -21.72
C ALA A 73 1.52 14.67 -22.46
N ALA A 74 2.42 15.43 -21.84
CA ALA A 74 3.74 15.75 -22.37
C ALA A 74 4.80 14.70 -21.97
N GLY A 75 4.43 13.72 -21.13
CA GLY A 75 5.32 12.68 -20.62
C GLY A 75 6.12 13.09 -19.39
N ALA A 76 5.86 14.26 -18.80
CA ALA A 76 6.46 14.66 -17.54
C ALA A 76 5.77 13.96 -16.37
N SER A 77 6.55 13.46 -15.40
CA SER A 77 6.01 12.80 -14.21
C SER A 77 6.15 13.67 -12.96
N ALA A 78 5.19 13.52 -12.05
CA ALA A 78 5.21 14.14 -10.73
C ALA A 78 4.73 13.16 -9.67
N VAL A 79 5.36 13.20 -8.48
CA VAL A 79 4.95 12.38 -7.35
C VAL A 79 3.58 12.85 -6.85
N ALA A 80 2.63 11.92 -6.83
CA ALA A 80 1.26 12.12 -6.37
C ALA A 80 1.02 11.60 -4.96
N GLY A 81 1.94 10.79 -4.44
CA GLY A 81 1.85 10.16 -3.12
C GLY A 81 2.73 8.92 -3.01
N GLN A 82 2.34 8.02 -2.13
CA GLN A 82 3.05 6.76 -1.90
C GLN A 82 2.08 5.62 -1.64
N VAL A 83 2.53 4.40 -1.93
CA VAL A 83 1.95 3.15 -1.43
C VAL A 83 2.96 2.46 -0.54
N THR A 84 2.46 1.74 0.46
CA THR A 84 3.27 1.01 1.44
C THR A 84 2.77 -0.42 1.57
N TRP A 85 3.60 -1.32 2.07
CA TRP A 85 3.19 -2.67 2.45
C TRP A 85 4.01 -3.18 3.63
N HIS A 86 3.45 -4.12 4.38
CA HIS A 86 4.14 -4.85 5.44
C HIS A 86 3.52 -6.24 5.61
N LEU A 87 4.25 -7.14 6.31
CA LEU A 87 3.79 -8.51 6.54
C LEU A 87 2.85 -8.60 7.75
N GLU A 88 1.77 -9.36 7.56
CA GLU A 88 0.88 -9.85 8.60
C GLU A 88 0.98 -11.38 8.70
N PHE A 89 0.79 -11.92 9.92
CA PHE A 89 0.92 -13.35 10.19
C PHE A 89 -0.33 -13.90 10.86
N TYR A 90 -0.90 -14.95 10.26
CA TYR A 90 -2.11 -15.63 10.73
C TYR A 90 -1.85 -17.02 11.30
N GLY A 91 -0.58 -17.45 11.36
CA GLY A 91 -0.21 -18.77 11.87
C GLY A 91 1.30 -18.93 11.99
N PRO A 92 1.75 -20.08 12.54
CA PRO A 92 3.17 -20.33 12.81
C PRO A 92 3.97 -20.73 11.57
N ASN A 93 3.31 -21.00 10.44
CA ASN A 93 3.97 -21.41 9.21
C ASN A 93 4.11 -20.24 8.23
N THR A 94 5.07 -20.37 7.31
CA THR A 94 5.37 -19.31 6.33
C THR A 94 4.26 -19.09 5.30
N GLY A 95 3.37 -20.05 5.09
CA GLY A 95 2.23 -19.92 4.19
C GLY A 95 1.06 -19.15 4.80
N SER A 96 1.04 -18.95 6.14
CA SER A 96 -0.04 -18.20 6.83
C SER A 96 0.32 -16.74 7.00
N ARG A 97 0.68 -16.07 5.92
CA ARG A 97 1.03 -14.63 5.92
C ARG A 97 0.31 -13.90 4.80
N ALA A 98 0.17 -12.60 4.99
CA ALA A 98 -0.42 -11.68 4.02
C ALA A 98 0.46 -10.42 3.89
N TRP A 99 0.35 -9.71 2.78
CA TRP A 99 0.82 -8.34 2.68
C TRP A 99 -0.33 -7.40 3.00
N ASN A 100 -0.19 -6.59 4.03
CA ASN A 100 -1.11 -5.48 4.28
C ASN A 100 -0.60 -4.24 3.57
N ILE A 101 -1.45 -3.59 2.77
CA ILE A 101 -1.09 -2.42 1.98
C ILE A 101 -1.73 -1.14 2.50
N GLY A 102 -1.05 -0.03 2.28
CA GLY A 102 -1.55 1.32 2.58
C GLY A 102 -1.26 2.30 1.46
N ILE A 103 -1.98 3.42 1.44
CA ILE A 103 -1.82 4.48 0.46
C ILE A 103 -1.96 5.86 1.09
N GLY A 104 -1.11 6.79 0.68
CA GLY A 104 -1.25 8.22 0.95
C GLY A 104 -1.13 9.00 -0.34
N LEU A 105 -2.13 9.81 -0.67
CA LEU A 105 -2.12 10.68 -1.86
C LEU A 105 -2.20 12.15 -1.46
N ALA A 106 -1.45 12.99 -2.13
CA ALA A 106 -1.61 14.43 -2.06
C ALA A 106 -3.05 14.84 -2.39
N PRO A 107 -3.61 15.86 -1.71
CA PRO A 107 -5.00 16.28 -1.92
C PRO A 107 -5.35 16.54 -3.38
N ALA A 108 -4.45 17.16 -4.15
CA ALA A 108 -4.64 17.44 -5.58
C ALA A 108 -4.74 16.19 -6.47
N SER A 109 -4.25 15.05 -6.00
CA SER A 109 -4.25 13.78 -6.76
C SER A 109 -5.45 12.88 -6.43
N ARG A 110 -6.28 13.27 -5.45
CA ARG A 110 -7.46 12.51 -5.02
C ARG A 110 -8.65 12.70 -5.97
N GLY A 111 -9.59 11.75 -5.96
CA GLY A 111 -10.83 11.86 -6.75
C GLY A 111 -10.67 11.61 -8.26
N HIS A 112 -9.49 11.22 -8.73
CA HIS A 112 -9.19 10.99 -10.14
C HIS A 112 -8.97 9.51 -10.50
N GLY A 113 -9.22 8.60 -9.54
CA GLY A 113 -9.03 7.15 -9.71
C GLY A 113 -7.58 6.67 -9.48
N VAL A 114 -6.68 7.58 -9.09
CA VAL A 114 -5.27 7.29 -8.84
C VAL A 114 -5.10 6.23 -7.76
N GLY A 115 -5.82 6.37 -6.62
CA GLY A 115 -5.77 5.41 -5.51
C GLY A 115 -6.19 4.01 -5.93
N THR A 116 -7.26 3.89 -6.72
CA THR A 116 -7.72 2.60 -7.26
C THR A 116 -6.62 1.92 -8.08
N VAL A 117 -6.01 2.66 -9.02
CA VAL A 117 -4.98 2.11 -9.90
C VAL A 117 -3.72 1.77 -9.12
N ALA A 118 -3.25 2.65 -8.25
CA ALA A 118 -2.02 2.44 -7.48
C ALA A 118 -2.11 1.21 -6.55
N GLN A 119 -3.24 1.02 -5.86
CA GLN A 119 -3.45 -0.13 -4.99
C GLN A 119 -3.56 -1.44 -5.78
N ARG A 120 -4.25 -1.42 -6.93
CA ARG A 120 -4.32 -2.58 -7.81
C ARG A 120 -2.93 -2.96 -8.33
N LEU A 121 -2.16 -2.00 -8.84
CA LEU A 121 -0.79 -2.23 -9.32
C LEU A 121 0.11 -2.80 -8.22
N LEU A 122 0.02 -2.28 -6.98
CA LEU A 122 0.80 -2.79 -5.86
C LEU A 122 0.41 -4.22 -5.54
N ALA A 123 -0.90 -4.52 -5.46
CA ALA A 123 -1.38 -5.86 -5.16
C ALA A 123 -0.94 -6.87 -6.23
N GLU A 124 -1.11 -6.55 -7.52
CA GLU A 124 -0.66 -7.38 -8.64
C GLU A 124 0.87 -7.60 -8.61
N TRP A 125 1.64 -6.55 -8.33
CA TRP A 125 3.10 -6.64 -8.22
C TRP A 125 3.53 -7.54 -7.05
N LEU A 126 2.94 -7.38 -5.85
CA LEU A 126 3.23 -8.23 -4.68
C LEU A 126 2.88 -9.69 -4.95
N LEU A 127 1.73 -9.98 -5.55
CA LEU A 127 1.34 -11.33 -5.93
C LEU A 127 2.27 -11.92 -6.99
N ALA A 128 2.76 -11.14 -7.94
CA ALA A 128 3.67 -11.61 -8.99
C ALA A 128 5.11 -11.86 -8.51
N THR A 129 5.58 -11.09 -7.51
CA THR A 129 6.99 -11.10 -7.08
C THR A 129 7.22 -11.83 -5.76
N THR A 130 6.17 -12.25 -5.06
CA THR A 130 6.25 -12.99 -3.80
C THR A 130 5.41 -14.27 -3.85
N ASP A 131 5.59 -15.14 -2.87
CA ASP A 131 4.83 -16.39 -2.69
C ASP A 131 3.60 -16.24 -1.78
N VAL A 132 3.21 -15.00 -1.46
CA VAL A 132 2.03 -14.70 -0.64
C VAL A 132 0.77 -14.82 -1.50
N ASP A 133 -0.27 -15.47 -0.96
CA ASP A 133 -1.55 -15.69 -1.67
C ASP A 133 -2.62 -14.63 -1.35
N ARG A 134 -2.34 -13.74 -0.39
CA ARG A 134 -3.32 -12.80 0.14
C ARG A 134 -2.73 -11.41 0.31
N ILE A 135 -3.40 -10.42 -0.24
CA ILE A 135 -3.16 -9.00 0.00
C ILE A 135 -4.31 -8.44 0.83
N GLU A 136 -4.01 -7.64 1.81
CA GLU A 136 -4.99 -7.02 2.71
C GLU A 136 -4.88 -5.50 2.69
N ALA A 137 -5.99 -4.86 3.04
CA ALA A 137 -6.05 -3.44 3.34
C ALA A 137 -7.11 -3.19 4.40
N SER A 138 -6.91 -2.14 5.20
CA SER A 138 -7.92 -1.72 6.17
C SER A 138 -8.15 -0.23 6.05
N THR A 139 -9.40 0.21 6.21
CA THR A 139 -9.74 1.63 6.19
C THR A 139 -10.85 1.93 7.20
N ASP A 140 -10.89 3.16 7.69
CA ASP A 140 -11.95 3.61 8.59
C ASP A 140 -13.34 3.36 8.01
N VAL A 141 -14.29 2.96 8.86
CA VAL A 141 -15.68 2.70 8.44
C VAL A 141 -16.38 3.93 7.89
N THR A 142 -15.84 5.12 8.13
CA THR A 142 -16.36 6.40 7.60
C THR A 142 -15.61 6.87 6.34
N ASN A 143 -14.45 6.25 5.99
CA ASN A 143 -13.66 6.61 4.82
C ASN A 143 -14.24 6.01 3.52
N VAL A 144 -15.38 6.54 3.08
CA VAL A 144 -16.10 6.05 1.89
C VAL A 144 -15.26 6.15 0.61
N ALA A 145 -14.33 7.11 0.54
CA ALA A 145 -13.48 7.30 -0.62
C ALA A 145 -12.52 6.10 -0.80
N GLU A 146 -11.89 5.69 0.29
CA GLU A 146 -10.96 4.55 0.28
C GLU A 146 -11.70 3.22 0.10
N GLN A 147 -12.85 3.03 0.73
CA GLN A 147 -13.70 1.86 0.53
C GLN A 147 -13.99 1.65 -0.96
N ARG A 148 -14.43 2.70 -1.65
CA ARG A 148 -14.71 2.66 -3.10
C ARG A 148 -13.46 2.42 -3.95
N ALA A 149 -12.30 2.92 -3.51
CA ALA A 149 -11.04 2.72 -4.21
C ALA A 149 -10.62 1.25 -4.14
N LEU A 150 -10.67 0.64 -2.95
CA LEU A 150 -10.38 -0.78 -2.71
C LEU A 150 -11.32 -1.70 -3.49
N GLU A 151 -12.65 -1.47 -3.41
CA GLU A 151 -13.63 -2.28 -4.13
C GLU A 151 -13.41 -2.23 -5.66
N LYS A 152 -13.12 -1.04 -6.22
CA LYS A 152 -12.80 -0.88 -7.64
C LYS A 152 -11.43 -1.46 -8.02
N ALA A 153 -10.49 -1.56 -7.08
CA ALA A 153 -9.22 -2.21 -7.28
C ALA A 153 -9.34 -3.75 -7.24
N GLY A 154 -10.51 -4.29 -6.92
CA GLY A 154 -10.80 -5.73 -6.90
C GLY A 154 -10.79 -6.35 -5.50
N PHE A 155 -10.62 -5.55 -4.45
CA PHE A 155 -10.67 -6.07 -3.08
C PHE A 155 -12.10 -6.37 -2.64
N THR A 156 -12.25 -7.45 -1.89
CA THR A 156 -13.51 -7.88 -1.26
C THR A 156 -13.50 -7.45 0.21
N ARG A 157 -14.58 -6.77 0.66
CA ARG A 157 -14.76 -6.45 2.07
C ARG A 157 -15.14 -7.68 2.86
N GLU A 158 -14.40 -8.00 3.92
CA GLU A 158 -14.59 -9.19 4.74
C GLU A 158 -15.35 -8.93 6.05
N GLY A 159 -15.15 -7.75 6.65
CA GLY A 159 -15.80 -7.46 7.92
C GLY A 159 -15.34 -6.17 8.59
N VAL A 160 -15.67 -6.07 9.88
CA VAL A 160 -15.32 -4.93 10.75
C VAL A 160 -14.32 -5.38 11.81
N LEU A 161 -13.20 -4.71 11.90
CA LEU A 161 -12.25 -4.76 12.99
C LEU A 161 -12.65 -3.72 14.03
N ARG A 162 -13.36 -4.16 15.10
CA ARG A 162 -13.91 -3.22 16.09
C ARG A 162 -12.81 -2.64 16.98
N GLY A 163 -12.80 -1.31 17.15
CA GLY A 163 -11.86 -0.58 17.99
C GLY A 163 -10.39 -0.82 17.63
N ALA A 164 -10.11 -1.14 16.36
CA ALA A 164 -8.80 -1.60 15.92
C ALA A 164 -7.73 -0.51 15.99
N GLN A 165 -8.09 0.73 15.70
CA GLN A 165 -7.14 1.82 15.59
C GLN A 165 -7.39 2.87 16.68
N GLU A 166 -6.35 3.29 17.39
CA GLU A 166 -6.38 4.40 18.33
C GLU A 166 -5.98 5.68 17.61
N ARG A 167 -6.82 6.72 17.72
CA ARG A 167 -6.57 8.06 17.20
C ARG A 167 -6.71 9.10 18.28
N LEU A 168 -6.49 10.38 17.95
CA LEU A 168 -6.59 11.48 18.93
C LEU A 168 -7.97 11.61 19.56
N ASP A 169 -9.03 11.29 18.83
CA ASP A 169 -10.43 11.39 19.25
C ASP A 169 -11.01 10.08 19.80
N GLY A 170 -10.22 9.00 19.85
CA GLY A 170 -10.63 7.72 20.43
C GLY A 170 -10.31 6.49 19.60
N ARG A 171 -11.05 5.40 19.85
CA ARG A 171 -10.93 4.16 19.12
C ARG A 171 -11.86 4.09 17.93
N HIS A 172 -11.29 3.69 16.79
CA HIS A 172 -11.99 3.59 15.51
C HIS A 172 -12.12 2.15 15.03
N ASP A 173 -13.26 1.87 14.44
CA ASP A 173 -13.53 0.64 13.71
C ASP A 173 -12.96 0.75 12.30
N LEU A 174 -12.39 -0.33 11.79
CA LEU A 174 -11.91 -0.42 10.42
C LEU A 174 -12.69 -1.49 9.65
N TYR A 175 -12.98 -1.24 8.39
CA TYR A 175 -13.31 -2.30 7.45
C TYR A 175 -12.03 -3.02 7.02
N SER A 176 -12.07 -4.37 7.02
CA SER A 176 -11.03 -5.22 6.46
C SER A 176 -11.41 -5.63 5.05
N TYR A 177 -10.43 -5.56 4.17
CA TYR A 177 -10.51 -5.93 2.75
C TYR A 177 -9.40 -6.91 2.39
N SER A 178 -9.67 -7.77 1.40
CA SER A 178 -8.68 -8.70 0.86
C SER A 178 -8.78 -8.84 -0.65
N LEU A 179 -7.64 -9.18 -1.27
CA LEU A 179 -7.52 -9.66 -2.64
C LEU A 179 -6.67 -10.92 -2.64
N LEU A 180 -7.19 -12.01 -3.15
CA LEU A 180 -6.48 -13.29 -3.20
C LEU A 180 -5.83 -13.50 -4.57
N ARG A 181 -4.78 -14.31 -4.62
CA ARG A 181 -4.14 -14.71 -5.89
C ARG A 181 -5.14 -15.33 -6.86
N ALA A 182 -6.17 -16.03 -6.35
CA ALA A 182 -7.21 -16.64 -7.17
C ALA A 182 -8.22 -15.64 -7.76
N ASP A 183 -8.20 -14.38 -7.32
CA ASP A 183 -9.13 -13.33 -7.78
C ASP A 183 -8.55 -12.51 -8.96
N VAL A 184 -7.27 -12.77 -9.35
CA VAL A 184 -6.51 -11.98 -10.35
C VAL A 184 -6.28 -12.75 -11.64
#